data_0ffa688ead4c83b065126baa787780b5
#
_entry.id   0ffa688ead4c83b065126baa787780b5
#
_cell.length_a   1.000
_cell.length_b   1.000
_cell.length_c   1.000
_cell.angle_alpha   90.00
_cell.angle_beta   90.00
_cell.angle_gamma   90.00
#
_symmetry.space_group_name_H-M   'P 1'
#
loop_
_entity.id
_entity.type
_entity.pdbx_description
1 polymer ?
#
loop_
_entity_poly.entity_id
_entity_poly.type
_entity_poly.pdbx_seq_one_letter_code
_entity_poly.pdbx_strand_id
1 'polypeptide(L)'
;MNHARDEHTATLLMDGRVLVSGGSTMNDVNLNSAELYDPVTETWTYTGNMSQARHGHTASLLQDGKVLVTGGNNGSEYLDSAELYDPATGTWKNAADMNDERNFHAACMLPDGRVLVSGGYNGDVVLRTTEIYNPSTGLWTMVGNMSDARDGHTMTMLDNGKVLATGGFGDHTYHNTAELYDPTAKTWRTTSNMHFARQFHTDTVLSNGKILVTGGYRSTDAEVYNSTRGYWKASGKMKYARSNHQASLLPDGRVLITGGYGERTENTTELYDPSTEIWSVGPHMASARSFHRATILKDGKVLVTGGSTGSKSLETAELYFP
;
A
#
# COMPACT_ATOMS: atom_id res chain seq x y z
N MET A 1 8.09 13.28 -12.32
CA MET A 1 7.35 14.11 -11.34
C MET A 1 8.07 15.42 -11.16
N ASN A 2 7.39 16.45 -10.67
CA ASN A 2 8.00 17.76 -10.46
C ASN A 2 8.63 17.90 -9.05
N HIS A 3 8.24 17.06 -8.10
CA HIS A 3 8.82 17.02 -6.76
C HIS A 3 9.32 15.62 -6.42
N ALA A 4 10.52 15.57 -5.84
CA ALA A 4 11.06 14.35 -5.25
C ALA A 4 10.21 13.95 -4.04
N ARG A 5 9.87 12.65 -3.92
CA ARG A 5 9.05 12.13 -2.83
C ARG A 5 9.23 10.63 -2.60
N ASP A 6 9.20 10.24 -1.37
CA ASP A 6 9.05 8.86 -0.92
C ASP A 6 7.87 8.75 0.08
N GLU A 7 7.44 7.55 0.42
CA GLU A 7 6.27 7.30 1.29
C GLU A 7 4.98 8.02 0.87
N HIS A 8 4.90 8.37 -0.41
CA HIS A 8 3.71 8.95 -1.03
C HIS A 8 2.70 7.88 -1.41
N THR A 9 1.52 8.29 -1.86
CA THR A 9 0.55 7.39 -2.47
C THR A 9 0.45 7.64 -3.98
N ALA A 10 0.13 6.59 -4.75
CA ALA A 10 -0.14 6.67 -6.18
C ALA A 10 -1.43 5.89 -6.48
N THR A 11 -2.42 6.58 -7.01
CA THR A 11 -3.77 6.04 -7.24
C THR A 11 -4.16 6.18 -8.70
N LEU A 12 -4.45 5.06 -9.37
CA LEU A 12 -5.03 5.08 -10.72
C LEU A 12 -6.47 5.57 -10.65
N LEU A 13 -6.74 6.68 -11.31
CA LEU A 13 -8.06 7.31 -11.37
C LEU A 13 -8.96 6.61 -12.41
N MET A 14 -10.28 6.85 -12.34
CA MET A 14 -11.23 6.27 -13.28
C MET A 14 -11.00 6.72 -14.73
N ASP A 15 -10.46 7.92 -14.93
CA ASP A 15 -10.10 8.46 -16.26
C ASP A 15 -8.79 7.91 -16.84
N GLY A 16 -8.02 7.17 -16.03
CA GLY A 16 -6.76 6.53 -16.40
C GLY A 16 -5.51 7.33 -16.05
N ARG A 17 -5.63 8.55 -15.54
CA ARG A 17 -4.52 9.28 -14.96
C ARG A 17 -4.11 8.68 -13.62
N VAL A 18 -2.89 8.96 -13.16
CA VAL A 18 -2.41 8.54 -11.84
C VAL A 18 -2.24 9.76 -10.95
N LEU A 19 -2.97 9.80 -9.84
CA LEU A 19 -2.78 10.79 -8.78
C LEU A 19 -1.64 10.34 -7.87
N VAL A 20 -0.62 11.19 -7.74
CA VAL A 20 0.46 11.03 -6.76
C VAL A 20 0.29 12.11 -5.71
N SER A 21 0.21 11.74 -4.43
CA SER A 21 -0.08 12.70 -3.35
C SER A 21 0.78 12.49 -2.11
N GLY A 22 1.18 13.59 -1.48
CA GLY A 22 1.94 13.61 -0.25
C GLY A 22 3.34 13.01 -0.38
N GLY A 23 3.78 12.38 0.69
CA GLY A 23 5.12 11.84 0.86
C GLY A 23 6.05 12.78 1.59
N SER A 24 7.30 12.38 1.72
CA SER A 24 8.38 13.15 2.33
C SER A 24 9.59 13.24 1.42
N THR A 25 10.51 14.09 1.78
CA THR A 25 11.85 14.17 1.19
C THR A 25 12.88 13.75 2.23
N MET A 26 14.08 13.35 1.81
CA MET A 26 15.19 12.98 2.71
C MET A 26 15.64 14.13 3.64
N ASN A 27 15.17 15.34 3.44
CA ASN A 27 15.44 16.49 4.32
C ASN A 27 14.28 16.69 5.33
N ASP A 28 13.48 15.66 5.59
CA ASP A 28 12.33 15.68 6.50
C ASP A 28 11.26 16.74 6.12
N VAL A 29 11.23 17.13 4.84
CA VAL A 29 10.18 18.01 4.33
C VAL A 29 8.99 17.16 3.90
N ASN A 30 7.91 17.25 4.66
CA ASN A 30 6.67 16.57 4.34
C ASN A 30 5.87 17.38 3.31
N LEU A 31 5.23 16.68 2.38
CA LEU A 31 4.56 17.28 1.23
C LEU A 31 3.04 17.22 1.39
N ASN A 32 2.37 18.33 1.13
CA ASN A 32 0.94 18.39 0.89
C ASN A 32 0.61 18.46 -0.61
N SER A 33 1.62 18.55 -1.46
CA SER A 33 1.45 18.66 -2.90
C SER A 33 0.98 17.37 -3.54
N ALA A 34 0.22 17.51 -4.64
CA ALA A 34 -0.20 16.40 -5.46
C ALA A 34 0.05 16.69 -6.94
N GLU A 35 0.29 15.63 -7.70
CA GLU A 35 0.58 15.68 -9.14
C GLU A 35 -0.23 14.59 -9.86
N LEU A 36 -0.58 14.86 -11.09
CA LEU A 36 -1.24 13.93 -12.00
C LEU A 36 -0.27 13.51 -13.11
N TYR A 37 -0.16 12.20 -13.31
CA TYR A 37 0.46 11.63 -14.48
C TYR A 37 -0.58 11.25 -15.51
N ASP A 38 -0.42 11.74 -16.74
CA ASP A 38 -1.24 11.34 -17.87
C ASP A 38 -0.47 10.32 -18.71
N PRO A 39 -0.92 9.03 -18.76
CA PRO A 39 -0.22 7.99 -19.50
C PRO A 39 -0.33 8.13 -21.03
N VAL A 40 -1.25 8.95 -21.55
CA VAL A 40 -1.40 9.18 -23.00
C VAL A 40 -0.35 10.16 -23.51
N THR A 41 -0.11 11.24 -22.76
CA THR A 41 0.87 12.27 -23.10
C THR A 41 2.22 12.06 -22.42
N GLU A 42 2.29 11.13 -21.48
CA GLU A 42 3.44 10.83 -20.61
C GLU A 42 3.94 12.07 -19.84
N THR A 43 3.03 12.97 -19.50
CA THR A 43 3.34 14.24 -18.82
C THR A 43 2.86 14.28 -17.38
N TRP A 44 3.54 15.11 -16.58
CA TRP A 44 3.20 15.41 -15.20
C TRP A 44 2.63 16.83 -15.09
N THR A 45 1.51 16.97 -14.41
CA THR A 45 0.88 18.27 -14.13
C THR A 45 0.59 18.41 -12.64
N TYR A 46 0.73 19.62 -12.12
CA TYR A 46 0.28 19.91 -10.76
C TYR A 46 -1.25 19.88 -10.69
N THR A 47 -1.76 19.48 -9.52
CA THR A 47 -3.15 19.62 -9.16
C THR A 47 -3.28 20.31 -7.82
N GLY A 48 -4.49 20.42 -7.25
CA GLY A 48 -4.68 21.04 -5.93
C GLY A 48 -3.83 20.34 -4.86
N ASN A 49 -3.43 21.09 -3.82
CA ASN A 49 -2.71 20.57 -2.67
C ASN A 49 -3.68 20.16 -1.56
N MET A 50 -3.32 19.15 -0.80
CA MET A 50 -3.96 18.82 0.49
C MET A 50 -3.81 19.98 1.47
N SER A 51 -4.70 20.05 2.46
CA SER A 51 -4.61 21.04 3.55
C SER A 51 -3.42 20.75 4.46
N GLN A 52 -3.10 19.46 4.66
CA GLN A 52 -1.99 19.00 5.50
C GLN A 52 -0.98 18.18 4.70
N ALA A 53 0.31 18.43 4.97
CA ALA A 53 1.37 17.54 4.50
C ALA A 53 1.23 16.18 5.20
N ARG A 54 1.57 15.10 4.49
CA ARG A 54 1.50 13.74 5.06
C ARG A 54 2.36 12.73 4.32
N HIS A 55 3.04 11.86 5.09
CA HIS A 55 3.70 10.67 4.61
C HIS A 55 3.21 9.44 5.39
N GLY A 56 3.42 8.23 4.87
CA GLY A 56 2.94 7.00 5.53
C GLY A 56 1.42 6.91 5.66
N HIS A 57 0.69 7.73 4.90
CA HIS A 57 -0.76 7.75 4.79
C HIS A 57 -1.28 6.70 3.79
N THR A 58 -2.59 6.50 3.76
CA THR A 58 -3.23 5.66 2.74
C THR A 58 -4.11 6.48 1.81
N ALA A 59 -4.32 5.97 0.59
CA ALA A 59 -5.22 6.55 -0.40
C ALA A 59 -6.14 5.46 -0.97
N SER A 60 -7.44 5.72 -1.01
CA SER A 60 -8.47 4.79 -1.50
C SER A 60 -9.32 5.45 -2.57
N LEU A 61 -9.36 4.87 -3.77
CA LEU A 61 -10.27 5.31 -4.84
C LEU A 61 -11.70 4.87 -4.47
N LEU A 62 -12.59 5.82 -4.28
CA LEU A 62 -13.99 5.57 -3.96
C LEU A 62 -14.81 5.24 -5.21
N GLN A 63 -16.00 4.66 -5.02
CA GLN A 63 -16.91 4.28 -6.13
C GLN A 63 -17.43 5.49 -6.93
N ASP A 64 -17.45 6.69 -6.33
CA ASP A 64 -17.81 7.95 -7.00
C ASP A 64 -16.65 8.59 -7.78
N GLY A 65 -15.49 7.95 -7.78
CA GLY A 65 -14.27 8.40 -8.47
C GLY A 65 -13.40 9.36 -7.68
N LYS A 66 -13.81 9.80 -6.48
CA LYS A 66 -12.95 10.58 -5.59
C LYS A 66 -11.90 9.70 -4.93
N VAL A 67 -10.82 10.32 -4.46
CA VAL A 67 -9.79 9.61 -3.69
C VAL A 67 -9.83 10.08 -2.24
N LEU A 68 -10.06 9.16 -1.33
CA LEU A 68 -9.97 9.39 0.12
C LEU A 68 -8.53 9.16 0.56
N VAL A 69 -7.93 10.17 1.17
CA VAL A 69 -6.60 10.09 1.82
C VAL A 69 -6.79 10.16 3.32
N THR A 70 -6.11 9.28 4.07
CA THR A 70 -6.32 9.17 5.53
C THR A 70 -5.01 9.06 6.29
N GLY A 71 -4.94 9.73 7.44
CA GLY A 71 -3.86 9.63 8.40
C GLY A 71 -2.50 10.08 7.87
N GLY A 72 -1.47 9.42 8.34
CA GLY A 72 -0.07 9.73 8.07
C GLY A 72 0.58 10.55 9.18
N ASN A 73 1.74 11.12 8.87
CA ASN A 73 2.47 12.02 9.75
C ASN A 73 2.90 13.26 8.96
N ASN A 74 2.79 14.46 9.57
CA ASN A 74 3.15 15.71 8.92
C ASN A 74 4.56 16.23 9.31
N GLY A 75 5.29 15.43 10.09
CA GLY A 75 6.62 15.75 10.64
C GLY A 75 6.56 16.29 12.07
N SER A 76 5.41 16.76 12.53
CA SER A 76 5.21 17.25 13.88
C SER A 76 4.19 16.40 14.66
N GLU A 77 3.18 15.89 13.95
CA GLU A 77 2.02 15.21 14.52
C GLU A 77 1.65 13.98 13.67
N TYR A 78 1.17 12.95 14.32
CA TYR A 78 0.42 11.87 13.70
C TYR A 78 -0.99 12.36 13.40
N LEU A 79 -1.58 11.92 12.31
CA LEU A 79 -2.81 12.48 11.81
C LEU A 79 -3.99 11.51 11.95
N ASP A 80 -5.11 12.00 12.46
CA ASP A 80 -6.43 11.41 12.35
C ASP A 80 -7.20 11.97 11.15
N SER A 81 -6.75 13.09 10.59
CA SER A 81 -7.43 13.82 9.54
C SER A 81 -7.51 13.04 8.22
N ALA A 82 -8.61 13.26 7.51
CA ALA A 82 -8.85 12.72 6.18
C ALA A 82 -9.24 13.81 5.18
N GLU A 83 -8.88 13.62 3.91
CA GLU A 83 -9.19 14.54 2.82
C GLU A 83 -9.69 13.78 1.59
N LEU A 84 -10.60 14.41 0.85
CA LEU A 84 -11.16 13.90 -0.40
C LEU A 84 -10.63 14.72 -1.59
N TYR A 85 -10.01 14.05 -2.54
CA TYR A 85 -9.66 14.62 -3.84
C TYR A 85 -10.76 14.37 -4.85
N ASP A 86 -11.18 15.43 -5.54
CA ASP A 86 -12.13 15.35 -6.65
C ASP A 86 -11.39 15.53 -7.99
N PRO A 87 -11.24 14.45 -8.80
CA PRO A 87 -10.52 14.51 -10.07
C PRO A 87 -11.19 15.42 -11.14
N ALA A 88 -12.51 15.67 -11.00
CA ALA A 88 -13.23 16.52 -11.94
C ALA A 88 -12.88 18.02 -11.78
N THR A 89 -12.58 18.43 -10.55
CA THR A 89 -12.23 19.83 -10.24
C THR A 89 -10.75 20.03 -9.94
N GLY A 90 -10.02 18.94 -9.66
CA GLY A 90 -8.62 18.99 -9.23
C GLY A 90 -8.45 19.58 -7.83
N THR A 91 -9.48 19.52 -6.97
CA THR A 91 -9.47 20.15 -5.64
C THR A 91 -9.59 19.14 -4.51
N TRP A 92 -9.10 19.53 -3.34
CA TRP A 92 -9.18 18.76 -2.09
C TRP A 92 -10.23 19.37 -1.16
N LYS A 93 -10.88 18.54 -0.38
CA LYS A 93 -11.83 18.91 0.66
C LYS A 93 -11.61 18.06 1.89
N ASN A 94 -11.62 18.69 3.08
CA ASN A 94 -11.56 17.93 4.33
C ASN A 94 -12.77 16.98 4.43
N ALA A 95 -12.50 15.75 4.84
CA ALA A 95 -13.50 14.78 5.29
C ALA A 95 -13.60 14.82 6.84
N ALA A 96 -14.45 14.00 7.42
CA ALA A 96 -14.43 13.83 8.88
C ALA A 96 -13.12 13.14 9.30
N ASP A 97 -12.63 13.49 10.48
CA ASP A 97 -11.44 12.88 11.06
C ASP A 97 -11.75 11.48 11.59
N MET A 98 -10.76 10.58 11.58
CA MET A 98 -10.79 9.28 12.24
C MET A 98 -10.86 9.46 13.75
N ASN A 99 -11.14 8.39 14.48
CA ASN A 99 -11.12 8.41 15.95
C ASN A 99 -9.71 8.29 16.52
N ASP A 100 -8.79 7.67 15.77
CA ASP A 100 -7.39 7.49 16.16
C ASP A 100 -6.46 8.06 15.09
N GLU A 101 -5.40 8.74 15.54
CA GLU A 101 -4.24 9.10 14.69
C GLU A 101 -3.54 7.85 14.21
N ARG A 102 -3.12 7.80 12.93
CA ARG A 102 -2.52 6.59 12.34
C ARG A 102 -1.48 6.90 11.28
N ASN A 103 -0.30 6.33 11.44
CA ASN A 103 0.74 6.27 10.42
C ASN A 103 1.08 4.81 10.11
N PHE A 104 1.44 4.48 8.88
CA PHE A 104 1.71 3.10 8.41
C PHE A 104 0.57 2.10 8.72
N HIS A 105 -0.65 2.60 8.77
CA HIS A 105 -1.86 1.80 8.82
C HIS A 105 -2.18 1.20 7.46
N ALA A 106 -3.06 0.21 7.42
CA ALA A 106 -3.57 -0.33 6.17
C ALA A 106 -5.01 0.13 5.91
N ALA A 107 -5.37 0.27 4.64
CA ALA A 107 -6.71 0.59 4.18
C ALA A 107 -7.18 -0.40 3.10
N CYS A 108 -8.46 -0.75 3.12
CA CYS A 108 -9.06 -1.67 2.15
C CYS A 108 -10.50 -1.22 1.81
N MET A 109 -10.79 -1.12 0.51
CA MET A 109 -12.16 -0.89 0.04
C MET A 109 -13.00 -2.15 0.25
N LEU A 110 -14.15 -1.99 0.90
CA LEU A 110 -15.14 -3.05 1.07
C LEU A 110 -16.08 -3.16 -0.15
N PRO A 111 -16.72 -4.31 -0.38
CA PRO A 111 -17.61 -4.51 -1.55
C PRO A 111 -18.79 -3.54 -1.61
N ASP A 112 -19.20 -3.01 -0.48
CA ASP A 112 -20.28 -2.03 -0.36
C ASP A 112 -19.84 -0.57 -0.53
N GLY A 113 -18.57 -0.34 -0.88
CA GLY A 113 -17.98 0.97 -1.15
C GLY A 113 -17.48 1.72 0.09
N ARG A 114 -17.59 1.12 1.27
CA ARG A 114 -16.98 1.67 2.49
C ARG A 114 -15.47 1.39 2.52
N VAL A 115 -14.71 2.16 3.27
CA VAL A 115 -13.26 1.98 3.45
C VAL A 115 -12.97 1.52 4.86
N LEU A 116 -12.36 0.35 4.99
CA LEU A 116 -11.86 -0.21 6.25
C LEU A 116 -10.42 0.27 6.46
N VAL A 117 -10.12 0.77 7.65
CA VAL A 117 -8.78 1.19 8.09
C VAL A 117 -8.43 0.44 9.37
N SER A 118 -7.23 -0.09 9.49
CA SER A 118 -6.80 -0.81 10.69
C SER A 118 -5.35 -0.55 11.05
N GLY A 119 -5.05 -0.67 12.35
CA GLY A 119 -3.70 -0.60 12.88
C GLY A 119 -2.99 0.74 12.66
N GLY A 120 -1.67 0.68 12.50
CA GLY A 120 -0.79 1.83 12.40
C GLY A 120 -0.19 2.22 13.74
N TYR A 121 0.55 3.33 13.76
CA TYR A 121 1.22 3.90 14.92
C TYR A 121 0.75 5.34 15.13
N ASN A 122 0.43 5.72 16.38
CA ASN A 122 -0.10 7.05 16.72
C ASN A 122 0.91 7.96 17.47
N GLY A 123 2.16 7.54 17.54
CA GLY A 123 3.19 8.25 18.28
C GLY A 123 3.51 7.65 19.64
N ASP A 124 2.51 7.04 20.29
CA ASP A 124 2.66 6.40 21.61
C ASP A 124 2.67 4.88 21.52
N VAL A 125 1.71 4.32 20.79
CA VAL A 125 1.51 2.87 20.70
C VAL A 125 1.20 2.42 19.27
N VAL A 126 1.51 1.17 18.97
CA VAL A 126 1.01 0.49 17.79
C VAL A 126 -0.45 0.10 18.02
N LEU A 127 -1.30 0.37 17.06
CA LEU A 127 -2.74 0.22 17.18
C LEU A 127 -3.22 -1.16 16.73
N ARG A 128 -4.28 -1.65 17.39
CA ARG A 128 -5.12 -2.76 16.94
C ARG A 128 -6.53 -2.33 16.56
N THR A 129 -6.83 -1.05 16.72
CA THR A 129 -8.15 -0.48 16.45
C THR A 129 -8.45 -0.45 14.97
N THR A 130 -9.73 -0.52 14.65
CA THR A 130 -10.24 -0.59 13.28
C THR A 130 -11.44 0.33 13.13
N GLU A 131 -11.45 1.09 12.04
CA GLU A 131 -12.52 2.02 11.71
C GLU A 131 -13.03 1.83 10.29
N ILE A 132 -14.27 2.19 10.04
CA ILE A 132 -14.89 2.19 8.72
C ILE A 132 -15.35 3.61 8.38
N TYR A 133 -14.89 4.09 7.22
CA TYR A 133 -15.43 5.28 6.58
C TYR A 133 -16.62 4.92 5.69
N ASN A 134 -17.72 5.64 5.86
CA ASN A 134 -18.88 5.52 4.98
C ASN A 134 -18.99 6.75 4.07
N PRO A 135 -18.69 6.63 2.75
CA PRO A 135 -18.72 7.76 1.83
C PRO A 135 -20.09 8.42 1.69
N SER A 136 -21.18 7.66 1.91
CA SER A 136 -22.56 8.20 1.78
C SER A 136 -22.92 9.16 2.92
N THR A 137 -22.36 8.95 4.12
CA THR A 137 -22.59 9.81 5.29
C THR A 137 -21.43 10.74 5.57
N GLY A 138 -20.24 10.43 5.05
CA GLY A 138 -18.98 11.12 5.35
C GLY A 138 -18.46 10.88 6.77
N LEU A 139 -18.90 9.82 7.47
CA LEU A 139 -18.57 9.58 8.88
C LEU A 139 -17.72 8.30 9.05
N TRP A 140 -16.90 8.31 10.11
CA TRP A 140 -16.16 7.16 10.61
C TRP A 140 -16.92 6.44 11.72
N THR A 141 -16.72 5.14 11.81
CA THR A 141 -17.31 4.29 12.86
C THR A 141 -16.29 3.27 13.32
N MET A 142 -16.02 3.23 14.63
CA MET A 142 -15.21 2.16 15.23
C MET A 142 -15.93 0.82 15.08
N VAL A 143 -15.14 -0.22 14.79
CA VAL A 143 -15.64 -1.60 14.68
C VAL A 143 -14.77 -2.54 15.53
N GLY A 144 -14.94 -3.86 15.40
CA GLY A 144 -14.15 -4.82 16.19
C GLY A 144 -12.64 -4.64 15.94
N ASN A 145 -11.84 -4.74 16.99
CA ASN A 145 -10.39 -4.62 16.94
C ASN A 145 -9.72 -5.92 16.50
N MET A 146 -8.55 -5.83 15.88
CA MET A 146 -7.63 -6.95 15.69
C MET A 146 -7.18 -7.53 17.04
N SER A 147 -6.74 -8.78 17.05
CA SER A 147 -6.13 -9.40 18.23
C SER A 147 -4.76 -8.80 18.51
N ASP A 148 -3.96 -8.62 17.45
CA ASP A 148 -2.61 -8.08 17.52
C ASP A 148 -2.59 -6.62 17.06
N ALA A 149 -1.81 -5.79 17.76
CA ALA A 149 -1.46 -4.46 17.30
C ALA A 149 -0.48 -4.57 16.11
N ARG A 150 -0.69 -3.78 15.03
CA ARG A 150 0.11 -3.91 13.79
C ARG A 150 0.36 -2.56 13.14
N ASP A 151 1.61 -2.26 12.82
CA ASP A 151 1.99 -1.25 11.84
C ASP A 151 2.77 -1.87 10.67
N GLY A 152 2.79 -1.22 9.52
CA GLY A 152 3.45 -1.74 8.33
C GLY A 152 2.96 -3.13 7.90
N HIS A 153 1.75 -3.50 8.28
CA HIS A 153 1.03 -4.68 7.83
C HIS A 153 0.29 -4.42 6.51
N THR A 154 -0.25 -5.47 5.91
CA THR A 154 -1.06 -5.35 4.69
C THR A 154 -2.51 -5.75 4.97
N MET A 155 -3.43 -5.20 4.19
CA MET A 155 -4.82 -5.63 4.12
C MET A 155 -5.23 -5.93 2.69
N THR A 156 -5.81 -7.11 2.47
CA THR A 156 -6.20 -7.59 1.15
C THR A 156 -7.64 -8.11 1.16
N MET A 157 -8.44 -7.62 0.22
CA MET A 157 -9.79 -8.14 -0.02
C MET A 157 -9.72 -9.52 -0.64
N LEU A 158 -10.45 -10.48 -0.06
CA LEU A 158 -10.59 -11.84 -0.56
C LEU A 158 -11.86 -11.98 -1.40
N ASP A 159 -11.89 -12.96 -2.30
CA ASP A 159 -13.05 -13.27 -3.15
C ASP A 159 -14.33 -13.60 -2.36
N ASN A 160 -14.18 -14.06 -1.12
CA ASN A 160 -15.32 -14.34 -0.23
C ASN A 160 -15.84 -13.11 0.54
N GLY A 161 -15.36 -11.91 0.20
CA GLY A 161 -15.76 -10.63 0.79
C GLY A 161 -15.18 -10.34 2.17
N LYS A 162 -14.28 -11.16 2.69
CA LYS A 162 -13.52 -10.89 3.93
C LYS A 162 -12.22 -10.16 3.61
N VAL A 163 -11.67 -9.43 4.60
CA VAL A 163 -10.37 -8.78 4.48
C VAL A 163 -9.34 -9.57 5.28
N LEU A 164 -8.25 -9.95 4.63
CA LEU A 164 -7.09 -10.58 5.26
C LEU A 164 -6.11 -9.49 5.68
N ALA A 165 -5.75 -9.44 6.97
CA ALA A 165 -4.63 -8.67 7.48
C ALA A 165 -3.45 -9.60 7.77
N THR A 166 -2.22 -9.24 7.33
CA THR A 166 -1.05 -10.10 7.49
C THR A 166 0.14 -9.33 8.05
N GLY A 167 0.91 -9.97 8.94
CA GLY A 167 2.17 -9.46 9.43
C GLY A 167 2.09 -8.14 10.18
N GLY A 168 3.08 -7.29 9.96
CA GLY A 168 3.28 -6.03 10.66
C GLY A 168 4.23 -6.14 11.86
N PHE A 169 4.39 -5.04 12.57
CA PHE A 169 5.14 -4.95 13.82
C PHE A 169 4.20 -4.46 14.93
N GLY A 170 4.33 -5.00 16.12
CA GLY A 170 3.59 -4.60 17.30
C GLY A 170 4.08 -5.37 18.52
N ASP A 171 3.83 -4.86 19.73
CA ASP A 171 4.26 -5.48 20.98
C ASP A 171 5.76 -5.85 20.98
N HIS A 172 6.60 -4.99 20.38
CA HIS A 172 8.05 -5.15 20.23
C HIS A 172 8.48 -6.37 19.38
N THR A 173 7.60 -6.92 18.53
CA THR A 173 7.91 -8.06 17.67
C THR A 173 7.34 -7.92 16.27
N TYR A 174 8.01 -8.59 15.31
CA TYR A 174 7.45 -8.78 13.97
C TYR A 174 6.45 -9.92 14.00
N HIS A 175 5.31 -9.75 13.34
CA HIS A 175 4.24 -10.73 13.33
C HIS A 175 4.33 -11.66 12.11
N ASN A 176 4.14 -12.96 12.36
CA ASN A 176 3.77 -13.93 11.34
C ASN A 176 2.28 -14.29 11.41
N THR A 177 1.54 -13.67 12.30
CA THR A 177 0.10 -13.90 12.47
C THR A 177 -0.70 -13.24 11.36
N ALA A 178 -1.88 -13.79 11.09
CA ALA A 178 -2.84 -13.26 10.14
C ALA A 178 -4.25 -13.31 10.72
N GLU A 179 -5.07 -12.33 10.35
CA GLU A 179 -6.45 -12.19 10.82
C GLU A 179 -7.41 -11.91 9.66
N LEU A 180 -8.63 -12.38 9.80
CA LEU A 180 -9.72 -12.17 8.84
C LEU A 180 -10.78 -11.24 9.44
N TYR A 181 -11.05 -10.13 8.78
CA TYR A 181 -12.19 -9.27 9.08
C TYR A 181 -13.42 -9.73 8.31
N ASP A 182 -14.54 -9.87 9.01
CA ASP A 182 -15.86 -10.13 8.43
C ASP A 182 -16.68 -8.82 8.41
N PRO A 183 -16.93 -8.21 7.24
CA PRO A 183 -17.67 -6.95 7.16
C PRO A 183 -19.11 -7.03 7.61
N THR A 184 -19.72 -8.23 7.57
CA THR A 184 -21.09 -8.46 8.02
C THR A 184 -21.18 -8.52 9.54
N ALA A 185 -20.26 -9.29 10.16
CA ALA A 185 -20.19 -9.42 11.61
C ALA A 185 -19.47 -8.22 12.27
N LYS A 186 -18.71 -7.44 11.50
CA LYS A 186 -17.84 -6.33 11.96
C LYS A 186 -16.82 -6.78 13.01
N THR A 187 -16.27 -7.97 12.84
CA THR A 187 -15.33 -8.60 13.78
C THR A 187 -14.13 -9.20 13.08
N TRP A 188 -13.00 -9.25 13.78
CA TRP A 188 -11.80 -9.95 13.39
C TRP A 188 -11.77 -11.35 13.98
N ARG A 189 -11.11 -12.27 13.28
CA ARG A 189 -10.79 -13.62 13.75
C ARG A 189 -9.42 -14.01 13.26
N THR A 190 -8.65 -14.67 14.11
CA THR A 190 -7.36 -15.25 13.71
C THR A 190 -7.55 -16.32 12.64
N THR A 191 -6.61 -16.43 11.74
CA THR A 191 -6.49 -17.54 10.77
C THR A 191 -5.14 -18.24 10.96
N SER A 192 -4.74 -19.14 10.07
CA SER A 192 -3.42 -19.76 10.16
C SER A 192 -2.30 -18.73 10.03
N ASN A 193 -1.19 -18.96 10.72
CA ASN A 193 -0.03 -18.09 10.69
C ASN A 193 0.84 -18.37 9.46
N MET A 194 1.50 -17.35 8.94
CA MET A 194 2.62 -17.46 8.01
C MET A 194 3.78 -18.22 8.66
N HIS A 195 4.68 -18.77 7.86
CA HIS A 195 5.91 -19.39 8.36
C HIS A 195 6.92 -18.33 8.85
N PHE A 196 6.92 -17.14 8.22
CA PHE A 196 7.88 -16.09 8.49
C PHE A 196 7.19 -14.79 8.93
N ALA A 197 7.73 -14.16 9.97
CA ALA A 197 7.29 -12.84 10.42
C ALA A 197 7.71 -11.76 9.42
N ARG A 198 6.83 -10.76 9.17
CA ARG A 198 7.00 -9.76 8.11
C ARG A 198 6.47 -8.40 8.52
N GLN A 199 7.20 -7.34 8.15
CA GLN A 199 6.71 -5.96 8.15
C GLN A 199 7.16 -5.29 6.85
N PHE A 200 6.38 -4.35 6.32
CA PHE A 200 6.65 -3.67 5.04
C PHE A 200 6.84 -4.65 3.86
N HIS A 201 6.12 -5.75 3.90
CA HIS A 201 5.97 -6.72 2.83
C HIS A 201 4.85 -6.30 1.86
N THR A 202 4.63 -7.07 0.81
CA THR A 202 3.50 -6.85 -0.10
C THR A 202 2.62 -8.08 -0.19
N ASP A 203 1.31 -7.84 -0.33
CA ASP A 203 0.29 -8.82 -0.65
C ASP A 203 -0.21 -8.60 -2.08
N THR A 204 -0.33 -9.67 -2.85
CA THR A 204 -0.86 -9.63 -4.23
C THR A 204 -1.94 -10.68 -4.41
N VAL A 205 -3.12 -10.26 -4.82
CA VAL A 205 -4.19 -11.18 -5.23
C VAL A 205 -3.83 -11.77 -6.59
N LEU A 206 -3.61 -13.08 -6.64
CA LEU A 206 -3.32 -13.81 -7.87
C LEU A 206 -4.60 -14.09 -8.67
N SER A 207 -4.47 -14.34 -9.98
CA SER A 207 -5.62 -14.63 -10.87
C SER A 207 -6.45 -15.85 -10.43
N ASN A 208 -5.91 -16.70 -9.56
CA ASN A 208 -6.62 -17.87 -9.01
C ASN A 208 -7.23 -17.62 -7.60
N GLY A 209 -7.32 -16.36 -7.16
CA GLY A 209 -7.89 -15.95 -5.87
C GLY A 209 -7.02 -16.26 -4.64
N LYS A 210 -5.81 -16.79 -4.82
CA LYS A 210 -4.84 -16.93 -3.74
C LYS A 210 -4.08 -15.62 -3.52
N ILE A 211 -3.52 -15.45 -2.31
CA ILE A 211 -2.75 -14.24 -1.98
C ILE A 211 -1.28 -14.61 -1.90
N LEU A 212 -0.46 -14.00 -2.74
CA LEU A 212 0.99 -14.08 -2.68
C LEU A 212 1.50 -12.99 -1.72
N VAL A 213 2.24 -13.39 -0.70
CA VAL A 213 2.91 -12.48 0.25
C VAL A 213 4.40 -12.56 0.02
N THR A 214 5.07 -11.41 -0.17
CA THR A 214 6.50 -11.40 -0.53
C THR A 214 7.31 -10.46 0.34
N GLY A 215 8.53 -10.90 0.69
CA GLY A 215 9.51 -10.09 1.40
C GLY A 215 9.09 -9.68 2.80
N GLY A 216 9.43 -8.45 3.15
CA GLY A 216 9.39 -7.88 4.48
C GLY A 216 10.80 -7.64 5.01
N TYR A 217 10.91 -7.20 6.25
CA TYR A 217 12.19 -6.83 6.84
C TYR A 217 13.24 -7.96 6.70
N ARG A 218 14.28 -7.71 5.90
CA ARG A 218 15.40 -8.63 5.59
C ARG A 218 14.99 -10.01 5.06
N SER A 219 13.82 -10.14 4.46
CA SER A 219 13.32 -11.43 3.97
C SER A 219 13.38 -11.54 2.44
N THR A 220 13.79 -12.74 1.97
CA THR A 220 13.63 -13.19 0.58
C THR A 220 12.42 -14.08 0.41
N ASP A 221 11.75 -14.47 1.49
CA ASP A 221 10.73 -15.51 1.49
C ASP A 221 9.43 -15.03 0.85
N ALA A 222 8.77 -15.94 0.15
CA ALA A 222 7.43 -15.78 -0.36
C ALA A 222 6.53 -16.90 0.13
N GLU A 223 5.28 -16.57 0.40
CA GLU A 223 4.25 -17.51 0.84
C GLU A 223 2.94 -17.24 0.11
N VAL A 224 2.16 -18.29 -0.10
CA VAL A 224 0.84 -18.18 -0.72
C VAL A 224 -0.23 -18.62 0.28
N TYR A 225 -1.19 -17.73 0.52
CA TYR A 225 -2.39 -18.03 1.30
C TYR A 225 -3.49 -18.58 0.42
N ASN A 226 -4.04 -19.71 0.82
CA ASN A 226 -5.24 -20.28 0.21
C ASN A 226 -6.47 -19.86 1.03
N SER A 227 -7.20 -18.87 0.56
CA SER A 227 -8.36 -18.27 1.25
C SER A 227 -9.52 -19.25 1.44
N THR A 228 -9.66 -20.24 0.54
CA THR A 228 -10.71 -21.28 0.64
C THR A 228 -10.44 -22.30 1.75
N ARG A 229 -9.17 -22.63 1.94
CA ARG A 229 -8.74 -23.66 2.91
C ARG A 229 -8.12 -23.09 4.19
N GLY A 230 -7.80 -21.78 4.21
CA GLY A 230 -7.25 -21.09 5.37
C GLY A 230 -5.85 -21.54 5.78
N TYR A 231 -4.95 -21.86 4.83
CA TYR A 231 -3.57 -22.24 5.13
C TYR A 231 -2.55 -21.54 4.25
N TRP A 232 -1.29 -21.47 4.75
CA TRP A 232 -0.14 -20.92 4.06
C TRP A 232 0.73 -22.03 3.47
N LYS A 233 1.32 -21.74 2.32
CA LYS A 233 2.32 -22.58 1.65
C LYS A 233 3.51 -21.71 1.28
N ALA A 234 4.75 -22.13 1.62
CA ALA A 234 5.95 -21.50 1.13
C ALA A 234 6.01 -21.60 -0.41
N SER A 235 6.41 -20.50 -1.07
CA SER A 235 6.36 -20.38 -2.53
C SER A 235 7.65 -19.82 -3.11
N GLY A 236 8.74 -20.57 -2.93
CA GLY A 236 10.06 -20.17 -3.39
C GLY A 236 10.62 -18.97 -2.65
N LYS A 237 11.76 -18.46 -3.15
CA LYS A 237 12.44 -17.29 -2.58
C LYS A 237 12.84 -16.33 -3.68
N MET A 238 12.69 -15.04 -3.42
CA MET A 238 13.34 -14.00 -4.20
C MET A 238 14.86 -14.13 -4.11
N LYS A 239 15.56 -13.62 -5.08
CA LYS A 239 17.02 -13.55 -5.06
C LYS A 239 17.54 -12.51 -4.07
N TYR A 240 16.79 -11.41 -3.92
CA TYR A 240 17.18 -10.28 -3.06
C TYR A 240 16.15 -10.08 -1.95
N ALA A 241 16.65 -9.90 -0.71
CA ALA A 241 15.80 -9.51 0.41
C ALA A 241 15.26 -8.10 0.20
N ARG A 242 13.96 -7.88 0.51
CA ARG A 242 13.30 -6.59 0.25
C ARG A 242 12.19 -6.30 1.26
N SER A 243 12.19 -5.10 1.78
CA SER A 243 11.06 -4.43 2.42
C SER A 243 10.78 -3.11 1.68
N ASN A 244 9.61 -2.51 1.87
CA ASN A 244 9.24 -1.26 1.20
C ASN A 244 9.41 -1.32 -0.34
N HIS A 245 9.27 -2.52 -0.89
CA HIS A 245 9.19 -2.80 -2.32
C HIS A 245 7.75 -2.71 -2.79
N GLN A 246 7.52 -2.82 -4.09
CA GLN A 246 6.18 -2.91 -4.65
C GLN A 246 6.00 -4.21 -5.42
N ALA A 247 4.76 -4.73 -5.40
CA ALA A 247 4.36 -5.90 -6.17
C ALA A 247 3.19 -5.54 -7.08
N SER A 248 3.23 -5.99 -8.33
CA SER A 248 2.21 -5.70 -9.34
C SER A 248 1.84 -6.98 -10.08
N LEU A 249 0.55 -7.36 -10.08
CA LEU A 249 0.05 -8.47 -10.89
C LEU A 249 -0.06 -8.01 -12.36
N LEU A 250 0.77 -8.56 -13.21
CA LEU A 250 0.80 -8.23 -14.64
C LEU A 250 -0.39 -8.86 -15.38
N PRO A 251 -0.75 -8.33 -16.58
CA PRO A 251 -1.85 -8.87 -17.38
C PRO A 251 -1.66 -10.34 -17.78
N ASP A 252 -0.42 -10.82 -17.87
CA ASP A 252 -0.08 -12.22 -18.18
C ASP A 252 -0.17 -13.15 -16.95
N GLY A 253 -0.51 -12.62 -15.77
CA GLY A 253 -0.69 -13.36 -14.53
C GLY A 253 0.59 -13.52 -13.71
N ARG A 254 1.75 -13.06 -14.18
CA ARG A 254 2.97 -13.00 -13.37
C ARG A 254 2.91 -11.82 -12.39
N VAL A 255 3.70 -11.90 -11.31
CA VAL A 255 3.83 -10.79 -10.36
C VAL A 255 5.21 -10.16 -10.51
N LEU A 256 5.23 -8.87 -10.83
CA LEU A 256 6.43 -8.05 -10.88
C LEU A 256 6.72 -7.48 -9.51
N ILE A 257 7.93 -7.70 -9.00
CA ILE A 257 8.46 -7.06 -7.80
C ILE A 257 9.47 -6.00 -8.21
N THR A 258 9.35 -4.80 -7.67
CA THR A 258 10.25 -3.68 -7.98
C THR A 258 10.92 -3.14 -6.72
N GLY A 259 12.22 -2.89 -6.79
CA GLY A 259 13.00 -2.16 -5.78
C GLY A 259 12.93 -2.76 -4.37
N GLY A 260 12.88 -1.86 -3.39
CA GLY A 260 12.87 -2.17 -1.96
C GLY A 260 14.21 -1.99 -1.28
N TYR A 261 14.24 -2.27 0.01
CA TYR A 261 15.40 -2.19 0.86
C TYR A 261 15.71 -3.57 1.49
N GLY A 262 16.94 -4.03 1.30
CA GLY A 262 17.47 -5.25 1.90
C GLY A 262 18.76 -4.94 2.66
N GLU A 263 19.91 -5.36 2.14
CA GLU A 263 21.23 -4.89 2.61
C GLU A 263 21.51 -3.46 2.13
N ARG A 264 20.90 -3.08 1.03
CA ARG A 264 20.93 -1.75 0.40
C ARG A 264 19.60 -1.50 -0.31
N THR A 265 19.41 -0.27 -0.78
CA THR A 265 18.28 0.04 -1.69
C THR A 265 18.53 -0.60 -3.06
N GLU A 266 17.52 -1.29 -3.59
CA GLU A 266 17.62 -2.10 -4.79
C GLU A 266 17.05 -1.39 -6.03
N ASN A 267 17.76 -1.52 -7.16
CA ASN A 267 17.23 -1.18 -8.48
C ASN A 267 16.78 -2.43 -9.25
N THR A 268 16.89 -3.59 -8.65
CA THR A 268 16.54 -4.87 -9.25
C THR A 268 15.04 -5.08 -9.28
N THR A 269 14.57 -5.82 -10.29
CA THR A 269 13.22 -6.37 -10.35
C THR A 269 13.26 -7.88 -10.38
N GLU A 270 12.19 -8.51 -9.90
CA GLU A 270 11.99 -9.95 -9.98
C GLU A 270 10.57 -10.25 -10.46
N LEU A 271 10.42 -11.35 -11.16
CA LEU A 271 9.14 -11.85 -11.67
C LEU A 271 8.85 -13.20 -11.02
N TYR A 272 7.66 -13.32 -10.46
CA TYR A 272 7.11 -14.58 -9.98
C TYR A 272 6.08 -15.11 -10.95
N ASP A 273 6.23 -16.37 -11.35
CA ASP A 273 5.24 -17.10 -12.15
C ASP A 273 4.40 -18.00 -11.23
N PRO A 274 3.11 -17.68 -10.99
CA PRO A 274 2.27 -18.48 -10.11
C PRO A 274 1.95 -19.89 -10.61
N SER A 275 2.13 -20.15 -11.91
CA SER A 275 1.86 -21.47 -12.51
C SER A 275 2.97 -22.47 -12.25
N THR A 276 4.20 -22.00 -12.19
CA THR A 276 5.41 -22.80 -11.94
C THR A 276 5.98 -22.61 -10.54
N GLU A 277 5.54 -21.57 -9.83
CA GLU A 277 6.09 -21.10 -8.56
C GLU A 277 7.58 -20.72 -8.65
N ILE A 278 8.05 -20.30 -9.83
CA ILE A 278 9.46 -19.95 -10.10
C ILE A 278 9.66 -18.45 -10.11
N TRP A 279 10.77 -18.02 -9.51
CA TRP A 279 11.27 -16.65 -9.53
C TRP A 279 12.33 -16.47 -10.61
N SER A 280 12.29 -15.36 -11.32
CA SER A 280 13.30 -14.94 -12.29
C SER A 280 13.66 -13.47 -12.10
N VAL A 281 14.91 -13.11 -12.39
CA VAL A 281 15.35 -11.71 -12.35
C VAL A 281 14.84 -11.00 -13.60
N GLY A 282 14.20 -9.86 -13.42
CA GLY A 282 13.74 -8.98 -14.49
C GLY A 282 14.76 -7.88 -14.84
N PRO A 283 14.40 -6.98 -15.76
CA PRO A 283 15.24 -5.83 -16.11
C PRO A 283 15.41 -4.90 -14.90
N HIS A 284 16.58 -4.30 -14.76
CA HIS A 284 16.85 -3.36 -13.68
C HIS A 284 16.21 -2.00 -13.97
N MET A 285 15.71 -1.35 -12.93
CA MET A 285 15.34 0.06 -13.00
C MET A 285 16.60 0.95 -13.13
N ALA A 286 16.44 2.12 -13.70
CA ALA A 286 17.53 3.10 -13.81
C ALA A 286 18.03 3.57 -12.45
N SER A 287 17.12 3.69 -11.47
CA SER A 287 17.46 4.10 -10.11
C SER A 287 17.07 3.05 -9.08
N ALA A 288 17.94 2.84 -8.08
CA ALA A 288 17.57 2.11 -6.87
C ALA A 288 16.49 2.89 -6.11
N ARG A 289 15.46 2.19 -5.61
CA ARG A 289 14.34 2.83 -4.91
C ARG A 289 13.66 1.94 -3.88
N SER A 290 13.41 2.47 -2.70
CA SER A 290 12.50 1.95 -1.68
C SER A 290 11.44 3.00 -1.36
N PHE A 291 10.33 2.63 -0.71
CA PHE A 291 9.21 3.53 -0.44
C PHE A 291 8.64 4.25 -1.68
N HIS A 292 8.89 3.67 -2.85
CA HIS A 292 8.28 4.08 -4.12
C HIS A 292 6.87 3.53 -4.25
N ARG A 293 6.16 3.94 -5.30
CA ARG A 293 4.88 3.30 -5.68
C ARG A 293 4.98 2.70 -7.08
N ALA A 294 4.26 1.61 -7.29
CA ALA A 294 4.09 0.98 -8.59
C ALA A 294 2.60 0.85 -8.88
N THR A 295 2.16 1.42 -9.99
CA THR A 295 0.76 1.49 -10.39
C THR A 295 0.58 0.86 -11.76
N ILE A 296 -0.28 -0.16 -11.88
CA ILE A 296 -0.63 -0.76 -13.16
C ILE A 296 -1.57 0.20 -13.90
N LEU A 297 -1.17 0.60 -15.09
CA LEU A 297 -1.93 1.46 -15.98
C LEU A 297 -2.98 0.64 -16.76
N LYS A 298 -3.95 1.32 -17.38
CA LYS A 298 -5.01 0.66 -18.17
C LYS A 298 -4.50 -0.13 -19.38
N ASP A 299 -3.32 0.23 -19.91
CA ASP A 299 -2.66 -0.47 -21.01
C ASP A 299 -1.76 -1.63 -20.54
N GLY A 300 -1.74 -1.93 -19.24
CA GLY A 300 -0.98 -3.02 -18.64
C GLY A 300 0.46 -2.67 -18.28
N LYS A 301 0.97 -1.51 -18.64
CA LYS A 301 2.28 -1.03 -18.21
C LYS A 301 2.26 -0.76 -16.69
N VAL A 302 3.44 -0.81 -16.06
CA VAL A 302 3.58 -0.46 -14.64
C VAL A 302 4.36 0.85 -14.52
N LEU A 303 3.71 1.88 -13.98
CA LEU A 303 4.32 3.16 -13.64
C LEU A 303 4.95 3.06 -12.25
N VAL A 304 6.25 3.23 -12.16
CA VAL A 304 7.02 3.27 -10.91
C VAL A 304 7.38 4.72 -10.61
N THR A 305 6.98 5.23 -9.43
CA THR A 305 7.11 6.65 -9.08
C THR A 305 7.91 6.86 -7.81
N GLY A 306 8.81 7.84 -7.81
CA GLY A 306 9.51 8.33 -6.62
C GLY A 306 10.31 7.26 -5.88
N GLY A 307 10.26 7.37 -4.57
CA GLY A 307 11.02 6.54 -3.63
C GLY A 307 12.35 7.16 -3.22
N SER A 308 13.05 6.48 -2.34
CA SER A 308 14.36 6.87 -1.82
C SER A 308 15.45 5.93 -2.31
N THR A 309 16.62 6.48 -2.66
CA THR A 309 17.84 5.71 -2.91
C THR A 309 18.56 5.30 -1.63
N GLY A 310 18.06 5.72 -0.46
CA GLY A 310 18.76 5.65 0.82
C GLY A 310 19.62 6.88 1.11
N SER A 311 19.86 7.74 0.09
CA SER A 311 20.63 8.99 0.25
C SER A 311 19.89 10.23 -0.31
N LYS A 312 18.87 10.02 -1.12
CA LYS A 312 18.01 11.09 -1.65
C LYS A 312 16.65 10.53 -2.05
N SER A 313 15.61 11.34 -1.92
CA SER A 313 14.30 11.08 -2.51
C SER A 313 14.33 11.36 -4.01
N LEU A 314 13.54 10.63 -4.77
CA LEU A 314 13.53 10.68 -6.24
C LEU A 314 12.32 11.46 -6.77
N GLU A 315 12.57 12.31 -7.76
CA GLU A 315 11.55 12.94 -8.60
C GLU A 315 11.30 12.14 -9.89
N THR A 316 12.06 11.07 -10.12
CA THR A 316 11.97 10.29 -11.34
C THR A 316 10.82 9.30 -11.29
N ALA A 317 10.26 9.01 -12.47
CA ALA A 317 9.35 7.90 -12.69
C ALA A 317 9.85 7.05 -13.86
N GLU A 318 9.53 5.76 -13.84
CA GLU A 318 9.93 4.79 -14.85
C GLU A 318 8.71 3.96 -15.27
N LEU A 319 8.66 3.55 -16.53
CA LEU A 319 7.65 2.62 -17.05
C LEU A 319 8.26 1.25 -17.26
N TYR A 320 7.61 0.22 -16.72
CA TYR A 320 7.88 -1.16 -17.04
C TYR A 320 6.89 -1.65 -18.10
N PHE A 321 7.40 -2.30 -19.13
CA PHE A 321 6.64 -2.91 -20.23
C PHE A 321 6.65 -4.43 -20.03
N PRO A 322 5.50 -5.06 -19.68
CA PRO A 322 5.41 -6.51 -19.46
C PRO A 322 5.68 -7.35 -20.68
#